data_596f0b6e164e76cdf2c86ecdc4c83dc7
#
_entry.id   596f0b6e164e76cdf2c86ecdc4c83dc7
#
_cell.length_a   1.000
_cell.length_b   1.000
_cell.length_c   1.000
_cell.angle_alpha   90.00
_cell.angle_beta   90.00
_cell.angle_gamma   90.00
#
_symmetry.space_group_name_H-M   'P 1'
#
loop_
_entity.id
_entity.type
_entity.pdbx_description
1 polymer ?
#
loop_
_entity_poly.entity_id
_entity_poly.type
_entity_poly.pdbx_seq_one_letter_code
_entity_poly.pdbx_strand_id
1 'polypeptide(L)'
;WCGGIRAETLANSALVDKLHICEIRPDRLEEVRTLTHPATATTDYKAIIANPDISVVYISTTPEQTHYPIARDCLKAGKHVLLEKPISMEFWEADELIQLSRDNNLKFTIGYSQRFNTKVAYAKKKIADGTLGKVVNVMVSRHLSRSLGKKIASRVRLSPAAMESTHDLDFVFWMLEPAKPVRVYSQGAYGYMKELNGSYDTMWTTVT
;
A
#
# COMPACT_ATOMS: atom_id res chain seq x y z
N TRP A 1 -4.23 -7.65 9.59
CA TRP A 1 -3.72 -8.79 8.82
C TRP A 1 -2.38 -8.46 8.17
N CYS A 2 -2.29 -7.49 7.26
CA CYS A 2 -1.01 -7.12 6.63
C CYS A 2 0.04 -6.70 7.68
N GLY A 3 -0.32 -5.83 8.61
CA GLY A 3 0.58 -5.37 9.66
C GLY A 3 1.16 -6.48 10.51
N GLY A 4 0.37 -7.49 10.90
CA GLY A 4 0.86 -8.64 11.68
C GLY A 4 1.90 -9.47 10.91
N ILE A 5 1.64 -9.78 9.63
CA ILE A 5 2.59 -10.50 8.77
C ILE A 5 3.91 -9.72 8.64
N ARG A 6 3.83 -8.39 8.48
CA ARG A 6 5.02 -7.54 8.36
C ARG A 6 5.79 -7.45 9.68
N ALA A 7 5.06 -7.32 10.80
CA ALA A 7 5.69 -7.31 12.12
C ALA A 7 6.49 -8.59 12.39
N GLU A 8 5.91 -9.75 12.09
CA GLU A 8 6.58 -11.05 12.20
C GLU A 8 7.80 -11.15 11.26
N THR A 9 7.65 -10.69 10.01
CA THR A 9 8.76 -10.66 9.04
C THR A 9 9.91 -9.77 9.54
N LEU A 10 9.58 -8.59 10.09
CA LEU A 10 10.59 -7.67 10.61
C LEU A 10 11.25 -8.19 11.89
N ALA A 11 10.49 -8.83 12.77
CA ALA A 11 11.04 -9.44 13.99
C ALA A 11 12.08 -10.53 13.70
N ASN A 12 11.92 -11.24 12.57
CA ASN A 12 12.82 -12.30 12.13
C ASN A 12 13.92 -11.83 11.16
N SER A 13 14.00 -10.53 10.89
CA SER A 13 14.97 -9.96 9.94
C SER A 13 16.26 -9.54 10.63
N ALA A 14 17.40 -10.05 10.17
CA ALA A 14 18.71 -9.62 10.61
C ALA A 14 19.06 -8.15 10.27
N LEU A 15 18.22 -7.47 9.46
CA LEU A 15 18.37 -6.06 9.11
C LEU A 15 17.66 -5.12 10.09
N VAL A 16 16.90 -5.66 11.04
CA VAL A 16 16.16 -4.89 12.05
C VAL A 16 16.85 -5.05 13.40
N ASP A 17 17.43 -4.00 13.89
CA ASP A 17 18.11 -3.97 15.20
C ASP A 17 17.08 -4.04 16.34
N LYS A 18 16.09 -3.16 16.31
CA LYS A 18 15.02 -3.07 17.32
C LYS A 18 13.66 -2.90 16.62
N LEU A 19 12.73 -3.77 16.94
CA LEU A 19 11.35 -3.64 16.49
C LEU A 19 10.52 -2.90 17.55
N HIS A 20 9.76 -1.90 17.13
CA HIS A 20 8.79 -1.18 17.94
C HIS A 20 7.40 -1.34 17.31
N ILE A 21 6.39 -1.60 18.12
CA ILE A 21 5.02 -1.86 17.62
C ILE A 21 4.06 -0.81 18.17
N CYS A 22 3.21 -0.30 17.27
CA CYS A 22 2.04 0.49 17.64
C CYS A 22 0.77 -0.13 17.05
N GLU A 23 -0.21 -0.39 17.89
CA GLU A 23 -1.52 -0.89 17.51
C GLU A 23 -2.57 -0.30 18.47
N ILE A 24 -3.56 0.40 17.91
CA ILE A 24 -4.58 1.11 18.71
C ILE A 24 -5.47 0.16 19.51
N ARG A 25 -5.64 -1.08 19.07
CA ARG A 25 -6.45 -2.08 19.74
C ARG A 25 -5.60 -2.87 20.73
N PRO A 26 -5.87 -2.79 22.05
CA PRO A 26 -5.04 -3.45 23.06
C PRO A 26 -4.96 -4.97 22.91
N ASP A 27 -6.08 -5.62 22.51
CA ASP A 27 -6.15 -7.06 22.26
C ASP A 27 -5.21 -7.48 21.12
N ARG A 28 -5.17 -6.71 20.03
CA ARG A 28 -4.29 -6.95 18.90
C ARG A 28 -2.84 -6.61 19.21
N LEU A 29 -2.61 -5.54 19.98
CA LEU A 29 -1.28 -5.17 20.43
C LEU A 29 -0.65 -6.31 21.22
N GLU A 30 -1.39 -6.91 22.15
CA GLU A 30 -0.90 -8.01 22.97
C GLU A 30 -0.60 -9.28 22.14
N GLU A 31 -1.47 -9.57 21.17
CA GLU A 31 -1.24 -10.69 20.23
C GLU A 31 0.08 -10.51 19.46
N VAL A 32 0.29 -9.33 18.87
CA VAL A 32 1.50 -9.03 18.08
C VAL A 32 2.73 -8.95 19.00
N ARG A 33 2.60 -8.38 20.20
CA ARG A 33 3.66 -8.31 21.20
C ARG A 33 4.17 -9.70 21.58
N THR A 34 3.25 -10.62 21.81
CA THR A 34 3.59 -12.02 22.16
C THR A 34 4.27 -12.73 21.01
N LEU A 35 3.86 -12.45 19.76
CA LEU A 35 4.42 -13.09 18.57
C LEU A 35 5.81 -12.55 18.21
N THR A 36 6.05 -11.26 18.40
CA THR A 36 7.24 -10.56 17.84
C THR A 36 8.27 -10.12 18.87
N HIS A 37 7.93 -10.17 20.17
CA HIS A 37 8.79 -9.72 21.27
C HIS A 37 9.48 -8.36 21.00
N PRO A 38 8.71 -7.30 20.69
CA PRO A 38 9.28 -6.01 20.30
C PRO A 38 9.97 -5.32 21.49
N ALA A 39 10.91 -4.42 21.19
CA ALA A 39 11.57 -3.58 22.22
C ALA A 39 10.56 -2.70 22.96
N THR A 40 9.55 -2.17 22.26
CA THR A 40 8.42 -1.46 22.85
C THR A 40 7.12 -1.77 22.13
N ALA A 41 6.01 -1.74 22.88
CA ALA A 41 4.66 -1.87 22.36
C ALA A 41 3.78 -0.75 22.95
N THR A 42 3.03 -0.05 22.11
CA THR A 42 2.23 1.12 22.51
C THR A 42 0.93 1.21 21.70
N THR A 43 -0.07 1.87 22.25
CA THR A 43 -1.29 2.23 21.52
C THR A 43 -1.24 3.63 20.91
N ASP A 44 -0.18 4.41 21.21
CA ASP A 44 0.00 5.77 20.73
C ASP A 44 1.14 5.87 19.71
N TYR A 45 0.81 6.12 18.45
CA TYR A 45 1.82 6.28 17.41
C TYR A 45 2.69 7.54 17.59
N LYS A 46 2.23 8.53 18.36
CA LYS A 46 3.06 9.71 18.69
C LYS A 46 4.29 9.32 19.51
N ALA A 47 4.17 8.31 20.37
CA ALA A 47 5.32 7.77 21.09
C ALA A 47 6.35 7.12 20.14
N ILE A 48 5.90 6.47 19.05
CA ILE A 48 6.79 5.95 18.01
C ILE A 48 7.53 7.09 17.30
N ILE A 49 6.82 8.15 16.92
CA ILE A 49 7.40 9.29 16.20
C ILE A 49 8.41 10.04 17.08
N ALA A 50 8.12 10.21 18.36
CA ALA A 50 8.97 10.93 19.32
C ALA A 50 10.25 10.18 19.68
N ASN A 51 10.32 8.87 19.44
CA ASN A 51 11.48 8.06 19.79
C ASN A 51 12.64 8.31 18.80
N PRO A 52 13.79 8.85 19.23
CA PRO A 52 14.91 9.12 18.34
C PRO A 52 15.59 7.86 17.80
N ASP A 53 15.48 6.73 18.49
CA ASP A 53 16.07 5.45 18.06
C ASP A 53 15.34 4.84 16.85
N ILE A 54 14.13 5.30 16.55
CA ILE A 54 13.36 4.81 15.42
C ILE A 54 13.68 5.64 14.19
N SER A 55 14.31 5.05 13.19
CA SER A 55 14.64 5.70 11.92
C SER A 55 13.62 5.45 10.81
N VAL A 56 12.93 4.31 10.82
CA VAL A 56 11.99 3.88 9.77
C VAL A 56 10.65 3.50 10.39
N VAL A 57 9.57 3.95 9.80
CA VAL A 57 8.20 3.57 10.20
C VAL A 57 7.50 2.87 9.04
N TYR A 58 6.99 1.67 9.30
CA TYR A 58 6.06 0.98 8.41
C TYR A 58 4.63 1.23 8.85
N ILE A 59 3.81 1.77 7.96
CA ILE A 59 2.42 2.14 8.23
C ILE A 59 1.49 1.20 7.48
N SER A 60 0.65 0.46 8.21
CA SER A 60 -0.36 -0.46 7.67
C SER A 60 -1.69 -0.35 8.40
N THR A 61 -2.03 0.86 8.78
CA THR A 61 -3.24 1.17 9.53
C THR A 61 -4.51 1.03 8.70
N THR A 62 -5.64 0.83 9.35
CA THR A 62 -6.97 0.86 8.76
C THR A 62 -7.91 1.64 9.69
N PRO A 63 -8.86 2.42 9.16
CA PRO A 63 -9.17 2.60 7.73
C PRO A 63 -8.10 3.44 7.00
N GLU A 64 -8.08 3.33 5.68
CA GLU A 64 -7.04 3.88 4.79
C GLU A 64 -6.90 5.42 4.87
N GLN A 65 -7.93 6.13 5.33
CA GLN A 65 -7.87 7.57 5.61
C GLN A 65 -6.83 7.95 6.67
N THR A 66 -6.39 6.97 7.48
CA THR A 66 -5.34 7.19 8.50
C THR A 66 -3.93 7.23 7.91
N HIS A 67 -3.75 6.80 6.65
CA HIS A 67 -2.45 6.74 6.00
C HIS A 67 -1.79 8.11 5.91
N TYR A 68 -2.50 9.08 5.33
CA TYR A 68 -1.96 10.42 5.13
C TYR A 68 -1.54 11.12 6.44
N PRO A 69 -2.40 11.30 7.46
CA PRO A 69 -2.02 12.04 8.66
C PRO A 69 -0.84 11.38 9.41
N ILE A 70 -0.80 10.04 9.49
CA ILE A 70 0.29 9.35 10.18
C ILE A 70 1.59 9.45 9.38
N ALA A 71 1.54 9.24 8.06
CA ALA A 71 2.72 9.34 7.20
C ALA A 71 3.30 10.77 7.20
N ARG A 72 2.44 11.79 7.13
CA ARG A 72 2.84 13.19 7.23
C ARG A 72 3.56 13.49 8.54
N ASP A 73 3.01 13.04 9.65
CA ASP A 73 3.62 13.26 10.97
C ASP A 73 4.96 12.54 11.08
N CYS A 74 5.09 11.31 10.54
CA CYS A 74 6.36 10.59 10.51
C CYS A 74 7.41 11.33 9.68
N LEU A 75 7.05 11.79 8.47
CA LEU A 75 7.96 12.54 7.59
C LEU A 75 8.39 13.88 8.22
N LYS A 76 7.47 14.61 8.85
CA LYS A 76 7.78 15.84 9.59
C LYS A 76 8.71 15.60 10.78
N ALA A 77 8.65 14.41 11.38
CA ALA A 77 9.54 14.01 12.47
C ALA A 77 10.88 13.41 11.99
N GLY A 78 11.17 13.48 10.69
CA GLY A 78 12.43 12.99 10.11
C GLY A 78 12.51 11.47 9.99
N LYS A 79 11.40 10.75 10.00
CA LYS A 79 11.38 9.30 9.85
C LYS A 79 11.23 8.89 8.38
N HIS A 80 12.00 7.90 7.96
CA HIS A 80 11.74 7.20 6.69
C HIS A 80 10.42 6.43 6.77
N VAL A 81 9.67 6.36 5.68
CA VAL A 81 8.32 5.76 5.71
C VAL A 81 8.15 4.73 4.59
N LEU A 82 7.71 3.53 4.99
CA LEU A 82 7.07 2.56 4.10
C LEU A 82 5.57 2.56 4.44
N LEU A 83 4.74 2.94 3.47
CA LEU A 83 3.30 3.07 3.63
C LEU A 83 2.57 2.01 2.82
N GLU A 84 1.57 1.35 3.41
CA GLU A 84 0.68 0.47 2.63
C GLU A 84 -0.17 1.26 1.62
N LYS A 85 -0.58 0.56 0.58
CA LYS A 85 -1.47 1.11 -0.44
C LYS A 85 -2.92 1.23 0.09
N PRO A 86 -3.69 2.20 -0.39
CA PRO A 86 -3.30 3.31 -1.24
C PRO A 86 -2.45 4.34 -0.48
N ILE A 87 -1.68 5.13 -1.21
CA ILE A 87 -0.85 6.21 -0.62
C ILE A 87 -1.69 7.19 0.21
N SER A 88 -2.85 7.55 -0.31
CA SER A 88 -3.83 8.46 0.31
C SER A 88 -5.19 8.28 -0.35
N MET A 89 -6.18 9.01 0.11
CA MET A 89 -7.52 9.04 -0.49
C MET A 89 -7.70 10.20 -1.47
N GLU A 90 -6.87 11.25 -1.35
CA GLU A 90 -6.89 12.46 -2.17
C GLU A 90 -5.52 12.69 -2.84
N PHE A 91 -5.53 13.25 -4.05
CA PHE A 91 -4.27 13.49 -4.80
C PHE A 91 -3.36 14.49 -4.11
N TRP A 92 -3.90 15.58 -3.56
CA TRP A 92 -3.11 16.60 -2.88
C TRP A 92 -2.39 16.08 -1.63
N GLU A 93 -2.99 15.08 -0.94
CA GLU A 93 -2.34 14.40 0.18
C GLU A 93 -1.10 13.64 -0.27
N ALA A 94 -1.22 12.92 -1.39
CA ALA A 94 -0.09 12.20 -1.97
C ALA A 94 1.03 13.17 -2.39
N ASP A 95 0.67 14.28 -3.03
CA ASP A 95 1.63 15.30 -3.45
C ASP A 95 2.37 15.91 -2.26
N GLU A 96 1.67 16.23 -1.15
CA GLU A 96 2.30 16.72 0.08
C GLU A 96 3.27 15.70 0.67
N LEU A 97 2.90 14.42 0.75
CA LEU A 97 3.80 13.38 1.28
C LEU A 97 5.07 13.23 0.43
N ILE A 98 4.92 13.26 -0.90
CA ILE A 98 6.04 13.20 -1.82
C ILE A 98 6.95 14.42 -1.65
N GLN A 99 6.37 15.61 -1.54
CA GLN A 99 7.13 16.84 -1.35
C GLN A 99 7.87 16.84 -0.01
N LEU A 100 7.19 16.50 1.10
CA LEU A 100 7.79 16.39 2.42
C LEU A 100 8.97 15.41 2.45
N SER A 101 8.85 14.27 1.76
CA SER A 101 9.92 13.29 1.73
C SER A 101 11.16 13.82 0.99
N ARG A 102 10.96 14.58 -0.09
CA ARG A 102 12.05 15.20 -0.88
C ARG A 102 12.73 16.32 -0.11
N ASP A 103 11.95 17.23 0.46
CA ASP A 103 12.45 18.40 1.19
C ASP A 103 13.30 18.00 2.41
N ASN A 104 12.94 16.89 3.05
CA ASN A 104 13.66 16.35 4.21
C ASN A 104 14.67 15.23 3.86
N ASN A 105 14.91 14.95 2.58
CA ASN A 105 15.80 13.89 2.11
C ASN A 105 15.48 12.52 2.75
N LEU A 106 14.20 12.19 2.88
CA LEU A 106 13.72 10.96 3.49
C LEU A 106 13.34 9.91 2.42
N LYS A 107 13.53 8.65 2.75
CA LYS A 107 13.02 7.54 1.95
C LYS A 107 11.52 7.40 2.23
N PHE A 108 10.74 7.50 1.16
CA PHE A 108 9.30 7.29 1.19
C PHE A 108 8.91 6.32 0.07
N THR A 109 8.25 5.24 0.43
CA THR A 109 7.83 4.22 -0.55
C THR A 109 6.48 3.62 -0.17
N ILE A 110 5.78 3.11 -1.18
CA ILE A 110 4.46 2.51 -1.03
C ILE A 110 4.56 0.99 -1.18
N GLY A 111 3.73 0.26 -0.45
CA GLY A 111 3.71 -1.20 -0.39
C GLY A 111 3.17 -1.88 -1.66
N TYR A 112 3.61 -1.48 -2.84
CA TYR A 112 3.28 -2.15 -4.11
C TYR A 112 4.04 -3.47 -4.25
N SER A 113 3.64 -4.44 -3.46
CA SER A 113 4.34 -5.73 -3.29
C SER A 113 4.44 -6.56 -4.56
N GLN A 114 3.59 -6.32 -5.58
CA GLN A 114 3.64 -7.05 -6.85
C GLN A 114 4.94 -6.84 -7.62
N ARG A 115 5.63 -5.72 -7.44
CA ARG A 115 6.97 -5.50 -8.03
C ARG A 115 8.01 -6.52 -7.53
N PHE A 116 7.81 -7.09 -6.35
CA PHE A 116 8.66 -8.11 -5.74
C PHE A 116 8.19 -9.55 -6.00
N ASN A 117 7.07 -9.73 -6.69
CA ASN A 117 6.63 -11.04 -7.16
C ASN A 117 7.60 -11.52 -8.23
N THR A 118 8.18 -12.71 -8.05
CA THR A 118 9.22 -13.25 -8.93
C THR A 118 8.76 -13.35 -10.39
N LYS A 119 7.48 -13.68 -10.64
CA LYS A 119 6.91 -13.76 -11.99
C LYS A 119 6.81 -12.38 -12.64
N VAL A 120 6.38 -11.37 -11.88
CA VAL A 120 6.26 -9.99 -12.34
C VAL A 120 7.65 -9.40 -12.62
N ALA A 121 8.59 -9.59 -11.70
CA ALA A 121 9.98 -9.17 -11.88
C ALA A 121 10.65 -9.84 -13.07
N TYR A 122 10.39 -11.14 -13.30
CA TYR A 122 10.87 -11.87 -14.47
C TYR A 122 10.31 -11.27 -15.77
N ALA A 123 8.99 -11.00 -15.84
CA ALA A 123 8.38 -10.36 -17.00
C ALA A 123 8.99 -8.97 -17.28
N LYS A 124 9.18 -8.14 -16.23
CA LYS A 124 9.87 -6.83 -16.36
C LYS A 124 11.27 -7.00 -16.95
N LYS A 125 12.03 -7.96 -16.45
CA LYS A 125 13.38 -8.26 -16.97
C LYS A 125 13.32 -8.61 -18.47
N LYS A 126 12.37 -9.46 -18.88
CA LYS A 126 12.23 -9.90 -20.27
C LYS A 126 11.75 -8.80 -21.22
N ILE A 127 11.03 -7.83 -20.71
CA ILE A 127 10.69 -6.61 -21.44
C ILE A 127 11.95 -5.74 -21.59
N ALA A 128 12.66 -5.52 -20.50
CA ALA A 128 13.83 -4.64 -20.47
C ALA A 128 15.02 -5.15 -21.32
N ASP A 129 15.22 -6.48 -21.36
CA ASP A 129 16.29 -7.10 -22.19
C ASP A 129 15.90 -7.31 -23.66
N GLY A 130 14.68 -6.88 -24.05
CA GLY A 130 14.19 -6.97 -25.42
C GLY A 130 13.72 -8.37 -25.86
N THR A 131 13.77 -9.38 -25.00
CA THR A 131 13.37 -10.77 -25.33
C THR A 131 11.91 -10.84 -25.82
N LEU A 132 11.01 -10.04 -25.25
CA LEU A 132 9.59 -10.00 -25.64
C LEU A 132 9.32 -9.00 -26.78
N GLY A 133 10.34 -8.29 -27.26
CA GLY A 133 10.16 -7.22 -28.23
C GLY A 133 9.38 -6.01 -27.66
N LYS A 134 8.78 -5.23 -28.56
CA LYS A 134 7.97 -4.08 -28.16
C LYS A 134 6.62 -4.54 -27.59
N VAL A 135 6.36 -4.20 -26.34
CA VAL A 135 5.04 -4.44 -25.73
C VAL A 135 4.01 -3.51 -26.38
N VAL A 136 2.97 -4.08 -26.96
CA VAL A 136 1.89 -3.35 -27.64
C VAL A 136 0.59 -3.30 -26.83
N ASN A 137 0.38 -4.25 -25.95
CA ASN A 137 -0.78 -4.31 -25.06
C ASN A 137 -0.47 -5.12 -23.79
N VAL A 138 -1.06 -4.71 -22.67
CA VAL A 138 -1.07 -5.48 -21.44
C VAL A 138 -2.51 -5.58 -20.96
N MET A 139 -2.98 -6.80 -20.73
CA MET A 139 -4.31 -7.05 -20.18
C MET A 139 -4.17 -7.73 -18.83
N VAL A 140 -4.84 -7.17 -17.83
CA VAL A 140 -4.88 -7.72 -16.46
C VAL A 140 -6.35 -8.00 -16.10
N SER A 141 -6.61 -9.16 -15.55
CA SER A 141 -7.92 -9.53 -15.01
C SER A 141 -7.77 -9.93 -13.55
N ARG A 142 -8.50 -9.23 -12.68
CA ARG A 142 -8.49 -9.48 -11.23
C ARG A 142 -9.90 -9.83 -10.75
N HIS A 143 -9.99 -10.95 -10.06
CA HIS A 143 -11.23 -11.40 -9.44
C HIS A 143 -11.08 -11.44 -7.93
N LEU A 144 -12.04 -10.87 -7.22
CA LEU A 144 -12.08 -10.83 -5.77
C LEU A 144 -13.21 -11.73 -5.26
N SER A 145 -12.99 -12.37 -4.12
CA SER A 145 -14.07 -13.08 -3.44
C SER A 145 -15.10 -12.09 -2.89
N ARG A 146 -16.37 -12.49 -2.81
CA ARG A 146 -17.42 -11.67 -2.19
C ARG A 146 -17.11 -11.31 -0.73
N SER A 147 -16.48 -12.21 0.01
CA SER A 147 -16.09 -11.97 1.41
C SER A 147 -15.05 -10.83 1.52
N LEU A 148 -14.06 -10.81 0.61
CA LEU A 148 -13.08 -9.72 0.55
C LEU A 148 -13.75 -8.41 0.12
N GLY A 149 -14.65 -8.46 -0.87
CA GLY A 149 -15.42 -7.30 -1.30
C GLY A 149 -16.22 -6.68 -0.17
N LYS A 150 -16.95 -7.49 0.62
CA LYS A 150 -17.66 -7.03 1.82
C LYS A 150 -16.73 -6.38 2.85
N LYS A 151 -15.59 -7.00 3.12
CA LYS A 151 -14.60 -6.49 4.07
C LYS A 151 -14.03 -5.14 3.64
N ILE A 152 -13.79 -4.93 2.36
CA ILE A 152 -13.34 -3.63 1.83
C ILE A 152 -14.47 -2.60 1.95
N ALA A 153 -15.67 -2.94 1.50
CA ALA A 153 -16.82 -2.05 1.52
C ALA A 153 -17.20 -1.53 2.92
N SER A 154 -16.92 -2.32 3.97
CA SER A 154 -17.18 -1.91 5.36
C SER A 154 -16.17 -0.88 5.90
N ARG A 155 -15.07 -0.63 5.20
CA ARG A 155 -13.99 0.26 5.66
C ARG A 155 -13.90 1.56 4.87
N VAL A 156 -14.08 1.48 3.55
CA VAL A 156 -13.87 2.61 2.64
C VAL A 156 -15.01 2.74 1.64
N ARG A 157 -15.22 3.96 1.15
CA ARG A 157 -16.21 4.26 0.09
C ARG A 157 -15.66 4.04 -1.32
N LEU A 158 -14.62 3.25 -1.46
CA LEU A 158 -14.11 2.83 -2.76
C LEU A 158 -14.63 1.44 -3.12
N SER A 159 -14.83 1.20 -4.40
CA SER A 159 -15.17 -0.15 -4.85
C SER A 159 -14.01 -1.11 -4.58
N PRO A 160 -14.28 -2.39 -4.31
CA PRO A 160 -13.22 -3.38 -4.21
C PRO A 160 -12.33 -3.43 -5.45
N ALA A 161 -12.90 -3.16 -6.64
CA ALA A 161 -12.14 -3.06 -7.88
C ALA A 161 -11.16 -1.87 -7.84
N ALA A 162 -11.60 -0.68 -7.44
CA ALA A 162 -10.72 0.50 -7.32
C ALA A 162 -9.62 0.29 -6.28
N MET A 163 -9.93 -0.31 -5.14
CA MET A 163 -8.97 -0.60 -4.07
C MET A 163 -7.87 -1.58 -4.48
N GLU A 164 -8.22 -2.59 -5.25
CA GLU A 164 -7.28 -3.65 -5.61
C GLU A 164 -6.58 -3.41 -6.95
N SER A 165 -7.21 -2.69 -7.89
CA SER A 165 -6.58 -2.38 -9.19
C SER A 165 -5.37 -1.46 -9.08
N THR A 166 -5.15 -0.80 -7.94
CA THR A 166 -3.92 -0.03 -7.70
C THR A 166 -2.67 -0.88 -7.85
N HIS A 167 -2.73 -2.15 -7.44
CA HIS A 167 -1.63 -3.10 -7.62
C HIS A 167 -1.37 -3.40 -9.09
N ASP A 168 -2.45 -3.54 -9.87
CA ASP A 168 -2.35 -3.90 -11.28
C ASP A 168 -1.84 -2.72 -12.11
N LEU A 169 -2.36 -1.52 -11.85
CA LEU A 169 -1.90 -0.30 -12.49
C LEU A 169 -0.42 -0.03 -12.19
N ASP A 170 -0.01 -0.19 -10.93
CA ASP A 170 1.36 0.04 -10.53
C ASP A 170 2.35 -0.86 -11.29
N PHE A 171 2.14 -2.17 -11.31
CA PHE A 171 3.10 -3.04 -11.98
C PHE A 171 3.03 -2.92 -13.51
N VAL A 172 1.87 -2.63 -14.09
CA VAL A 172 1.75 -2.38 -15.53
C VAL A 172 2.52 -1.13 -15.93
N PHE A 173 2.34 -0.02 -15.22
CA PHE A 173 3.10 1.21 -15.48
C PHE A 173 4.59 0.99 -15.28
N TRP A 174 4.98 0.28 -14.24
CA TRP A 174 6.38 -0.09 -14.04
C TRP A 174 6.94 -0.95 -15.19
N MET A 175 6.19 -1.91 -15.72
CA MET A 175 6.60 -2.71 -16.87
C MET A 175 6.80 -1.88 -18.13
N LEU A 176 5.95 -0.87 -18.34
CA LEU A 176 5.93 -0.05 -19.55
C LEU A 176 6.83 1.20 -19.50
N GLU A 177 7.54 1.43 -18.39
CA GLU A 177 8.50 2.53 -18.32
C GLU A 177 9.46 2.51 -19.51
N PRO A 178 9.74 3.70 -20.13
CA PRO A 178 9.42 5.07 -19.70
C PRO A 178 8.08 5.63 -20.23
N ALA A 179 7.20 4.81 -20.80
CA ALA A 179 5.90 5.25 -21.29
C ALA A 179 5.04 5.84 -20.16
N LYS A 180 4.30 6.90 -20.49
CA LYS A 180 3.41 7.58 -19.53
C LYS A 180 1.96 7.46 -20.00
N PRO A 181 1.00 7.24 -19.08
CA PRO A 181 -0.41 7.24 -19.42
C PRO A 181 -0.84 8.66 -19.87
N VAL A 182 -1.61 8.74 -20.92
CA VAL A 182 -2.11 10.00 -21.49
C VAL A 182 -3.63 10.08 -21.51
N ARG A 183 -4.30 8.94 -21.46
CA ARG A 183 -5.77 8.88 -21.45
C ARG A 183 -6.23 7.67 -20.65
N VAL A 184 -7.34 7.83 -19.94
CA VAL A 184 -8.03 6.75 -19.27
C VAL A 184 -9.51 6.76 -19.65
N TYR A 185 -10.06 5.57 -19.89
CA TYR A 185 -11.50 5.34 -19.99
C TYR A 185 -11.86 4.22 -19.03
N SER A 186 -12.91 4.40 -18.24
CA SER A 186 -13.36 3.38 -17.31
C SER A 186 -14.87 3.28 -17.32
N GLN A 187 -15.38 2.04 -17.28
CA GLN A 187 -16.79 1.73 -17.19
C GLN A 187 -17.02 0.70 -16.10
N GLY A 188 -17.99 0.96 -15.24
CA GLY A 188 -18.40 0.07 -14.17
C GLY A 188 -19.77 -0.50 -14.36
N ALA A 189 -20.03 -1.69 -13.82
CA ALA A 189 -21.34 -2.29 -13.72
C ALA A 189 -21.69 -2.50 -12.25
N TYR A 190 -22.95 -2.20 -11.94
CA TYR A 190 -23.53 -2.38 -10.61
C TYR A 190 -24.20 -3.75 -10.48
N GLY A 191 -24.08 -4.34 -9.32
CA GLY A 191 -24.74 -5.58 -8.94
C GLY A 191 -24.88 -5.64 -7.42
N TYR A 192 -24.31 -6.65 -6.80
CA TYR A 192 -24.38 -6.89 -5.36
C TYR A 192 -23.79 -5.77 -4.50
N MET A 193 -22.70 -5.15 -4.93
CA MET A 193 -22.04 -4.10 -4.18
C MET A 193 -22.85 -2.79 -4.12
N LYS A 194 -23.76 -2.58 -5.08
CA LYS A 194 -24.65 -1.42 -5.07
C LYS A 194 -25.48 -1.37 -3.79
N GLU A 195 -25.99 -2.50 -3.35
CA GLU A 195 -26.81 -2.62 -2.14
C GLU A 195 -25.99 -2.45 -0.85
N LEU A 196 -24.72 -2.82 -0.87
CA LEU A 196 -23.84 -2.76 0.30
C LEU A 196 -23.32 -1.35 0.58
N ASN A 197 -22.78 -0.67 -0.43
CA ASN A 197 -22.13 0.63 -0.25
C ASN A 197 -22.22 1.56 -1.47
N GLY A 198 -23.09 1.25 -2.43
CA GLY A 198 -23.27 2.04 -3.65
C GLY A 198 -22.14 1.87 -4.70
N SER A 199 -21.24 0.91 -4.51
CA SER A 199 -20.07 0.71 -5.39
C SER A 199 -20.36 -0.24 -6.56
N TYR A 200 -19.41 -0.26 -7.52
CA TYR A 200 -19.42 -1.18 -8.64
C TYR A 200 -18.99 -2.59 -8.24
N ASP A 201 -19.57 -3.60 -8.89
CA ASP A 201 -19.13 -5.00 -8.79
C ASP A 201 -18.05 -5.33 -9.80
N THR A 202 -18.13 -4.72 -10.98
CA THR A 202 -17.19 -4.93 -12.08
C THR A 202 -16.76 -3.59 -12.64
N MET A 203 -15.50 -3.48 -13.00
CA MET A 203 -14.95 -2.29 -13.65
C MET A 203 -13.98 -2.69 -14.74
N TRP A 204 -14.15 -2.08 -15.92
CA TRP A 204 -13.19 -2.13 -17.01
C TRP A 204 -12.49 -0.80 -17.11
N THR A 205 -11.16 -0.84 -17.20
CA THR A 205 -10.36 0.37 -17.36
C THR A 205 -9.38 0.17 -18.51
N THR A 206 -9.41 1.08 -19.46
CA THR A 206 -8.45 1.16 -20.57
C THR A 206 -7.57 2.39 -20.34
N VAL A 207 -6.28 2.20 -20.44
CA VAL A 207 -5.28 3.26 -20.32
C VAL A 207 -4.42 3.28 -21.60
N THR A 208 -4.23 4.45 -22.18
CA THR A 208 -3.39 4.64 -23.36
C THR A 208 -2.39 5.76 -23.15
#